data_a30e6ed961f56ce6d9b6b6c661cc6324
#
_entry.id   a30e6ed961f56ce6d9b6b6c661cc6324
#
_cell.length_a   1.000
_cell.length_b   1.000
_cell.length_c   1.000
_cell.angle_alpha   90.00
_cell.angle_beta   90.00
_cell.angle_gamma   90.00
#
_symmetry.space_group_name_H-M   'P 1'
#
loop_
_entity.id
_entity.type
_entity.pdbx_description
1 polymer ?
#
loop_
_entity_poly.entity_id
_entity_poly.type
_entity_poly.pdbx_seq_one_letter_code
_entity_poly.pdbx_strand_id
1 'polypeptide(L)'
;MDMKEILAKCDHTLLKQTARWSEIKKLCDEGIDNGCASVCIPPSYVRDAADYIRDKETMLKICTVIGFPNGYNTTKIKVVETEDAILNGADEIDMVINLGWVKDCRYDDIMDEIIAVKEACHGRILKVIVETCLLSQEEKIQMCNVVTKSGADYIKTSTGFSTDGATPQDIAPVSYTHLRAHETEADL
;
A
#
# COMPACT_ATOMS: atom_id res chain seq x y z
N MET A 1 7.26 -22.45 -6.46
CA MET A 1 7.87 -21.12 -6.25
C MET A 1 8.89 -21.28 -5.15
N ASP A 2 10.13 -20.87 -5.39
CA ASP A 2 11.20 -20.93 -4.37
C ASP A 2 10.93 -19.85 -3.30
N MET A 3 11.38 -20.08 -2.06
CA MET A 3 11.23 -19.10 -0.95
C MET A 3 11.77 -17.72 -1.34
N LYS A 4 12.92 -17.66 -2.01
CA LYS A 4 13.49 -16.41 -2.50
C LYS A 4 12.60 -15.67 -3.50
N GLU A 5 11.90 -16.41 -4.35
CA GLU A 5 10.95 -15.83 -5.32
C GLU A 5 9.72 -15.25 -4.62
N ILE A 6 9.31 -15.83 -3.49
CA ILE A 6 8.22 -15.31 -2.66
C ILE A 6 8.68 -14.03 -1.98
N LEU A 7 9.80 -14.07 -1.26
CA LEU A 7 10.32 -12.90 -0.53
C LEU A 7 10.59 -11.71 -1.45
N ALA A 8 11.05 -11.94 -2.68
CA ALA A 8 11.24 -10.90 -3.69
C ALA A 8 9.93 -10.21 -4.15
N LYS A 9 8.77 -10.67 -3.67
CA LYS A 9 7.45 -10.06 -3.92
C LYS A 9 6.80 -9.52 -2.66
N CYS A 10 7.42 -9.68 -1.50
CA CYS A 10 6.87 -9.25 -0.21
C CYS A 10 7.27 -7.82 0.13
N ASP A 11 6.32 -7.08 0.69
CA ASP A 11 6.58 -5.85 1.44
C ASP A 11 6.79 -6.22 2.91
N HIS A 12 8.04 -6.25 3.37
CA HIS A 12 8.32 -6.49 4.79
C HIS A 12 7.85 -5.31 5.64
N THR A 13 6.83 -5.52 6.48
CA THR A 13 5.99 -4.44 6.98
C THR A 13 6.10 -4.25 8.50
N LEU A 14 6.25 -2.98 8.94
CA LEU A 14 6.13 -2.56 10.33
C LEU A 14 5.39 -1.22 10.43
N LEU A 15 4.09 -1.27 10.77
CA LEU A 15 3.21 -0.09 10.85
C LEU A 15 2.62 0.14 12.24
N LYS A 16 3.17 -0.50 13.27
CA LYS A 16 2.70 -0.30 14.66
C LYS A 16 2.84 1.16 15.06
N GLN A 17 1.82 1.71 15.74
CA GLN A 17 1.82 3.09 16.25
C GLN A 17 3.02 3.40 17.16
N THR A 18 3.58 2.37 17.81
CA THR A 18 4.72 2.47 18.72
C THR A 18 6.05 2.08 18.08
N ALA A 19 6.10 1.93 16.75
CA ALA A 19 7.33 1.59 16.04
C ALA A 19 8.43 2.62 16.32
N ARG A 20 9.65 2.15 16.58
CA ARG A 20 10.82 2.97 16.89
C ARG A 20 11.83 2.86 15.76
N TRP A 21 12.68 3.87 15.62
CA TRP A 21 13.74 3.86 14.64
C TRP A 21 14.62 2.59 14.67
N SER A 22 14.94 2.09 15.86
CA SER A 22 15.73 0.85 16.01
C SER A 22 15.05 -0.38 15.41
N GLU A 23 13.72 -0.42 15.43
CA GLU A 23 12.93 -1.51 14.83
C GLU A 23 12.82 -1.35 13.31
N ILE A 24 12.61 -0.11 12.83
CA ILE A 24 12.61 0.22 11.40
C ILE A 24 13.98 -0.10 10.77
N LYS A 25 15.08 0.27 11.44
CA LYS A 25 16.44 -0.05 10.99
C LYS A 25 16.65 -1.57 10.85
N LYS A 26 16.20 -2.33 11.85
CA LYS A 26 16.27 -3.80 11.83
C LYS A 26 15.45 -4.37 10.68
N LEU A 27 14.24 -3.83 10.45
CA LEU A 27 13.38 -4.22 9.34
C LEU A 27 14.08 -3.99 7.98
N CYS A 28 14.77 -2.86 7.81
CA CYS A 28 15.55 -2.59 6.59
C CYS A 28 16.68 -3.62 6.41
N ASP A 29 17.42 -3.95 7.48
CA ASP A 29 18.48 -4.97 7.41
C ASP A 29 17.90 -6.35 7.05
N GLU A 30 16.79 -6.76 7.69
CA GLU A 30 16.09 -8.02 7.37
C GLU A 30 15.59 -8.03 5.92
N GLY A 31 15.03 -6.92 5.42
CA GLY A 31 14.57 -6.79 4.03
C GLY A 31 15.71 -6.93 3.03
N ILE A 32 16.87 -6.36 3.32
CA ILE A 32 18.09 -6.48 2.50
C ILE A 32 18.59 -7.94 2.51
N ASP A 33 18.77 -8.52 3.69
CA ASP A 33 19.34 -9.86 3.86
C ASP A 33 18.49 -10.96 3.19
N ASN A 34 17.17 -10.75 3.16
CA ASN A 34 16.22 -11.70 2.57
C ASN A 34 15.81 -11.35 1.13
N GLY A 35 16.25 -10.22 0.59
CA GLY A 35 15.93 -9.79 -0.77
C GLY A 35 14.44 -9.49 -0.97
N CYS A 36 13.79 -8.84 0.02
CA CYS A 36 12.40 -8.41 -0.08
C CYS A 36 12.21 -7.36 -1.17
N ALA A 37 10.98 -7.26 -1.71
CA ALA A 37 10.62 -6.25 -2.70
C ALA A 37 10.73 -4.84 -2.11
N SER A 38 10.17 -4.65 -0.92
CA SER A 38 10.20 -3.39 -0.19
C SER A 38 10.17 -3.60 1.33
N VAL A 39 10.39 -2.51 2.06
CA VAL A 39 9.94 -2.37 3.45
C VAL A 39 8.80 -1.36 3.50
N CYS A 40 7.69 -1.71 4.16
CA CYS A 40 6.55 -0.82 4.34
C CYS A 40 6.56 -0.26 5.77
N ILE A 41 6.72 1.06 5.89
CA ILE A 41 7.02 1.74 7.15
C ILE A 41 6.15 3.00 7.34
N PRO A 42 6.00 3.51 8.59
CA PRO A 42 5.27 4.76 8.82
C PRO A 42 5.91 5.95 8.09
N PRO A 43 5.10 6.89 7.56
CA PRO A 43 5.60 8.02 6.75
C PRO A 43 6.70 8.84 7.43
N SER A 44 6.63 8.99 8.75
CA SER A 44 7.60 9.75 9.54
C SER A 44 9.03 9.17 9.53
N TYR A 45 9.21 7.91 9.13
CA TYR A 45 10.52 7.26 9.06
C TYR A 45 11.06 7.10 7.63
N VAL A 46 10.32 7.55 6.61
CA VAL A 46 10.72 7.38 5.20
C VAL A 46 12.08 8.01 4.93
N ARG A 47 12.30 9.27 5.36
CA ARG A 47 13.57 9.96 5.16
C ARG A 47 14.73 9.23 5.85
N ASP A 48 14.54 8.86 7.11
CA ASP A 48 15.59 8.18 7.89
C ASP A 48 15.95 6.82 7.26
N ALA A 49 14.96 6.08 6.76
CA ALA A 49 15.17 4.81 6.08
C ALA A 49 15.85 5.01 4.72
N ALA A 50 15.45 6.01 3.92
CA ALA A 50 16.08 6.35 2.66
C ALA A 50 17.56 6.71 2.84
N ASP A 51 17.86 7.54 3.84
CA ASP A 51 19.24 7.90 4.18
C ASP A 51 20.04 6.68 4.66
N TYR A 52 19.41 5.80 5.44
CA TYR A 52 20.04 4.60 5.99
C TYR A 52 20.42 3.57 4.92
N ILE A 53 19.59 3.38 3.90
CA ILE A 53 19.85 2.36 2.85
C ILE A 53 20.65 2.93 1.67
N ARG A 54 20.81 4.25 1.56
CA ARG A 54 21.47 4.93 0.41
C ARG A 54 22.85 4.39 0.10
N ASP A 55 23.65 4.18 1.12
CA ASP A 55 25.05 3.75 0.99
C ASP A 55 25.18 2.21 1.01
N LYS A 56 24.07 1.49 1.03
CA LYS A 56 24.04 0.03 0.96
C LYS A 56 23.83 -0.41 -0.48
N GLU A 57 24.59 -1.40 -0.92
CA GLU A 57 24.41 -2.03 -2.23
C GLU A 57 23.13 -2.90 -2.21
N THR A 58 21.97 -2.27 -2.36
CA THR A 58 20.67 -2.94 -2.28
C THR A 58 19.69 -2.44 -3.31
N MET A 59 18.75 -3.32 -3.72
CA MET A 59 17.59 -2.99 -4.53
C MET A 59 16.31 -2.82 -3.69
N LEU A 60 16.43 -2.91 -2.36
CA LEU A 60 15.31 -2.75 -1.44
C LEU A 60 14.66 -1.39 -1.63
N LYS A 61 13.35 -1.39 -1.79
CA LYS A 61 12.54 -0.17 -1.95
C LYS A 61 11.89 0.22 -0.64
N ILE A 62 11.53 1.50 -0.53
CA ILE A 62 10.77 2.04 0.59
C ILE A 62 9.33 2.26 0.15
N CYS A 63 8.42 1.52 0.77
CA CYS A 63 7.00 1.72 0.70
C CYS A 63 6.51 2.47 1.94
N THR A 64 5.50 3.30 1.80
CA THR A 64 4.80 3.92 2.94
C THR A 64 3.31 4.06 2.68
N VAL A 65 2.57 4.40 3.73
CA VAL A 65 1.10 4.42 3.73
C VAL A 65 0.55 5.84 3.73
N ILE A 66 -0.60 6.05 3.07
CA ILE A 66 -1.27 7.34 2.91
C ILE A 66 -2.75 7.22 3.32
N GLY A 67 -3.23 8.18 4.12
CA GLY A 67 -4.60 8.15 4.67
C GLY A 67 -4.86 6.98 5.61
N PHE A 68 -3.82 6.39 6.14
CA PHE A 68 -3.82 5.10 6.81
C PHE A 68 -4.11 5.22 8.33
N PRO A 69 -4.83 4.23 8.93
CA PRO A 69 -5.46 3.07 8.27
C PRO A 69 -6.92 3.33 7.81
N ASN A 70 -7.50 4.46 8.13
CA ASN A 70 -8.96 4.67 8.03
C ASN A 70 -9.47 5.14 6.66
N GLY A 71 -8.63 5.72 5.82
CA GLY A 71 -8.96 6.16 4.48
C GLY A 71 -9.85 7.41 4.36
N TYR A 72 -10.36 8.00 5.43
CA TYR A 72 -11.34 9.09 5.42
C TYR A 72 -10.75 10.50 5.36
N ASN A 73 -9.44 10.64 5.18
CA ASN A 73 -8.83 11.95 4.92
C ASN A 73 -9.36 12.51 3.60
N THR A 74 -9.38 13.83 3.48
CA THR A 74 -9.77 14.45 2.19
C THR A 74 -8.72 14.13 1.12
N THR A 75 -9.15 14.06 -0.14
CA THR A 75 -8.26 13.82 -1.29
C THR A 75 -7.05 14.77 -1.29
N LYS A 76 -7.27 16.06 -1.03
CA LYS A 76 -6.19 17.05 -0.94
C LYS A 76 -5.12 16.67 0.09
N ILE A 77 -5.52 16.16 1.25
CA ILE A 77 -4.57 15.78 2.31
C ILE A 77 -3.79 14.53 1.88
N LYS A 78 -4.46 13.54 1.27
CA LYS A 78 -3.76 12.34 0.74
C LYS A 78 -2.75 12.70 -0.35
N VAL A 79 -3.07 13.66 -1.22
CA VAL A 79 -2.14 14.17 -2.23
C VAL A 79 -0.90 14.79 -1.56
N VAL A 80 -1.08 15.66 -0.57
CA VAL A 80 0.03 16.31 0.17
C VAL A 80 0.86 15.27 0.92
N GLU A 81 0.23 14.29 1.58
CA GLU A 81 0.94 13.18 2.23
C GLU A 81 1.79 12.39 1.22
N THR A 82 1.25 12.15 0.01
CA THR A 82 1.96 11.44 -1.06
C THR A 82 3.17 12.23 -1.54
N GLU A 83 3.00 13.53 -1.84
CA GLU A 83 4.09 14.40 -2.28
C GLU A 83 5.21 14.47 -1.23
N ASP A 84 4.85 14.61 0.05
CA ASP A 84 5.82 14.61 1.15
C ASP A 84 6.57 13.27 1.27
N ALA A 85 5.86 12.14 1.18
CA ALA A 85 6.46 10.82 1.21
C ALA A 85 7.46 10.62 0.06
N ILE A 86 7.11 11.02 -1.16
CA ILE A 86 7.97 10.94 -2.33
C ILE A 86 9.22 11.84 -2.17
N LEU A 87 9.03 13.07 -1.68
CA LEU A 87 10.14 14.01 -1.41
C LEU A 87 11.11 13.44 -0.36
N ASN A 88 10.60 12.68 0.60
CA ASN A 88 11.38 12.02 1.64
C ASN A 88 12.06 10.73 1.17
N GLY A 89 11.74 10.22 -0.03
CA GLY A 89 12.43 9.07 -0.64
C GLY A 89 11.60 7.79 -0.71
N ALA A 90 10.26 7.85 -0.61
CA ALA A 90 9.42 6.69 -0.87
C ALA A 90 9.46 6.30 -2.37
N ASP A 91 9.58 5.02 -2.64
CA ASP A 91 9.52 4.41 -3.97
C ASP A 91 8.11 3.90 -4.31
N GLU A 92 7.34 3.55 -3.30
CA GLU A 92 6.02 2.95 -3.40
C GLU A 92 5.06 3.56 -2.37
N ILE A 93 3.81 3.74 -2.77
CA ILE A 93 2.75 4.37 -1.96
C ILE A 93 1.57 3.39 -1.84
N ASP A 94 1.15 3.11 -0.60
CA ASP A 94 -0.03 2.33 -0.28
C ASP A 94 -1.11 3.26 0.27
N MET A 95 -2.10 3.64 -0.54
CA MET A 95 -3.21 4.49 -0.09
C MET A 95 -4.41 3.68 0.35
N VAL A 96 -5.13 4.13 1.37
CA VAL A 96 -6.44 3.58 1.76
C VAL A 96 -7.56 4.42 1.12
N ILE A 97 -8.53 3.77 0.47
CA ILE A 97 -9.71 4.45 -0.10
C ILE A 97 -10.64 5.00 1.00
N ASN A 98 -11.53 5.91 0.63
CA ASN A 98 -12.60 6.33 1.54
C ASN A 98 -13.74 5.30 1.54
N LEU A 99 -13.76 4.46 2.57
CA LEU A 99 -14.76 3.39 2.73
C LEU A 99 -16.20 3.92 2.89
N GLY A 100 -16.35 5.10 3.50
CA GLY A 100 -17.66 5.75 3.58
C GLY A 100 -18.23 6.07 2.20
N TRP A 101 -17.38 6.50 1.27
CA TRP A 101 -17.79 6.73 -0.12
C TRP A 101 -18.17 5.45 -0.87
N VAL A 102 -17.55 4.31 -0.53
CA VAL A 102 -17.99 3.01 -1.09
C VAL A 102 -19.41 2.71 -0.65
N LYS A 103 -19.73 2.90 0.65
CA LYS A 103 -21.07 2.68 1.20
C LYS A 103 -22.11 3.61 0.62
N ASP A 104 -21.73 4.82 0.25
CA ASP A 104 -22.57 5.81 -0.41
C ASP A 104 -22.61 5.66 -1.95
N CYS A 105 -21.97 4.60 -2.51
CA CYS A 105 -21.85 4.35 -3.95
C CYS A 105 -21.22 5.50 -4.74
N ARG A 106 -20.35 6.30 -4.11
CA ARG A 106 -19.64 7.43 -4.70
C ARG A 106 -18.38 6.99 -5.44
N TYR A 107 -18.54 6.11 -6.41
CA TYR A 107 -17.43 5.46 -7.09
C TYR A 107 -16.60 6.42 -7.96
N ASP A 108 -17.24 7.45 -8.52
CA ASP A 108 -16.54 8.47 -9.30
C ASP A 108 -15.60 9.31 -8.41
N ASP A 109 -16.07 9.70 -7.20
CA ASP A 109 -15.23 10.43 -6.24
C ASP A 109 -14.02 9.58 -5.79
N ILE A 110 -14.21 8.26 -5.61
CA ILE A 110 -13.10 7.35 -5.27
C ILE A 110 -12.11 7.25 -6.44
N MET A 111 -12.60 7.15 -7.66
CA MET A 111 -11.76 7.11 -8.85
C MET A 111 -10.93 8.39 -9.00
N ASP A 112 -11.56 9.56 -8.86
CA ASP A 112 -10.90 10.85 -8.91
C ASP A 112 -9.84 10.99 -7.80
N GLU A 113 -10.13 10.51 -6.59
CA GLU A 113 -9.16 10.47 -5.49
C GLU A 113 -7.92 9.63 -5.85
N ILE A 114 -8.14 8.41 -6.37
CA ILE A 114 -7.03 7.52 -6.75
C ILE A 114 -6.21 8.13 -7.88
N ILE A 115 -6.85 8.73 -8.89
CA ILE A 115 -6.16 9.41 -9.99
C ILE A 115 -5.30 10.56 -9.46
N ALA A 116 -5.85 11.41 -8.58
CA ALA A 116 -5.10 12.54 -8.01
C ALA A 116 -3.88 12.07 -7.20
N VAL A 117 -4.02 11.00 -6.41
CA VAL A 117 -2.90 10.40 -5.66
C VAL A 117 -1.89 9.75 -6.62
N LYS A 118 -2.34 9.07 -7.69
CA LYS A 118 -1.45 8.47 -8.70
C LYS A 118 -0.62 9.52 -9.42
N GLU A 119 -1.20 10.66 -9.76
CA GLU A 119 -0.47 11.79 -10.32
C GLU A 119 0.61 12.31 -9.36
N ALA A 120 0.28 12.44 -8.06
CA ALA A 120 1.22 12.84 -7.02
C ALA A 120 2.35 11.83 -6.78
N CYS A 121 2.20 10.58 -7.20
CA CYS A 121 3.28 9.58 -7.15
C CYS A 121 4.41 9.85 -8.15
N HIS A 122 4.25 10.74 -9.12
CA HIS A 122 5.27 11.11 -10.12
C HIS A 122 5.93 9.88 -10.78
N GLY A 123 5.11 8.92 -11.22
CA GLY A 123 5.56 7.69 -11.88
C GLY A 123 6.00 6.56 -10.96
N ARG A 124 5.96 6.74 -9.65
CA ARG A 124 6.19 5.66 -8.68
C ARG A 124 4.96 4.76 -8.54
N ILE A 125 5.16 3.61 -7.91
CA ILE A 125 4.12 2.61 -7.71
C ILE A 125 3.07 3.13 -6.72
N LEU A 126 1.79 3.02 -7.12
CA LEU A 126 0.64 3.22 -6.26
C LEU A 126 -0.10 1.88 -6.06
N LYS A 127 -0.27 1.47 -4.80
CA LYS A 127 -1.10 0.35 -4.40
C LYS A 127 -2.32 0.89 -3.65
N VAL A 128 -3.51 0.40 -3.98
CA VAL A 128 -4.78 0.90 -3.45
C VAL A 128 -5.39 -0.14 -2.51
N ILE A 129 -5.42 0.18 -1.22
CA ILE A 129 -6.01 -0.67 -0.18
C ILE A 129 -7.52 -0.43 -0.15
N VAL A 130 -8.29 -1.50 -0.38
CA VAL A 130 -9.76 -1.44 -0.44
C VAL A 130 -10.45 -1.98 0.82
N GLU A 131 -9.71 -2.60 1.75
CA GLU A 131 -10.18 -3.16 3.03
C GLU A 131 -11.34 -4.13 2.85
N THR A 132 -11.08 -5.25 2.20
CA THR A 132 -12.09 -6.22 1.75
C THR A 132 -13.00 -6.76 2.84
N CYS A 133 -12.52 -6.87 4.09
CA CYS A 133 -13.32 -7.36 5.21
C CYS A 133 -14.52 -6.44 5.55
N LEU A 134 -14.51 -5.19 5.10
CA LEU A 134 -15.59 -4.22 5.28
C LEU A 134 -16.50 -4.08 4.05
N LEU A 135 -16.24 -4.83 2.98
CA LEU A 135 -16.96 -4.72 1.70
C LEU A 135 -17.86 -5.93 1.43
N SER A 136 -19.03 -5.68 0.84
CA SER A 136 -19.84 -6.74 0.23
C SER A 136 -19.17 -7.27 -1.04
N GLN A 137 -19.63 -8.41 -1.55
CA GLN A 137 -19.08 -8.99 -2.79
C GLN A 137 -19.27 -8.05 -3.99
N GLU A 138 -20.41 -7.36 -4.07
CA GLU A 138 -20.70 -6.39 -5.12
C GLU A 138 -19.76 -5.18 -5.02
N GLU A 139 -19.52 -4.68 -3.80
CA GLU A 139 -18.59 -3.58 -3.56
C GLU A 139 -17.15 -3.95 -3.92
N LYS A 140 -16.70 -5.17 -3.62
CA LYS A 140 -15.37 -5.68 -4.03
C LYS A 140 -15.22 -5.67 -5.55
N ILE A 141 -16.21 -6.15 -6.29
CA ILE A 141 -16.20 -6.13 -7.76
C ILE A 141 -16.16 -4.68 -8.28
N GLN A 142 -16.95 -3.77 -7.70
CA GLN A 142 -16.91 -2.36 -8.09
C GLN A 142 -15.55 -1.73 -7.81
N MET A 143 -14.92 -2.01 -6.65
CA MET A 143 -13.59 -1.49 -6.34
C MET A 143 -12.53 -2.03 -7.28
N CYS A 144 -12.58 -3.30 -7.67
CA CYS A 144 -11.69 -3.83 -8.71
C CYS A 144 -11.81 -3.03 -10.02
N ASN A 145 -13.04 -2.71 -10.45
CA ASN A 145 -13.29 -1.92 -11.65
C ASN A 145 -12.75 -0.48 -11.52
N VAL A 146 -13.01 0.18 -10.39
CA VAL A 146 -12.56 1.55 -10.11
C VAL A 146 -11.05 1.61 -10.10
N VAL A 147 -10.38 0.75 -9.33
CA VAL A 147 -8.92 0.72 -9.22
C VAL A 147 -8.26 0.42 -10.58
N THR A 148 -8.84 -0.53 -11.37
CA THR A 148 -8.33 -0.82 -12.72
C THR A 148 -8.39 0.39 -13.64
N LYS A 149 -9.49 1.16 -13.60
CA LYS A 149 -9.69 2.33 -14.46
C LYS A 149 -8.90 3.56 -14.03
N SER A 150 -8.55 3.67 -12.75
CA SER A 150 -7.84 4.81 -12.18
C SER A 150 -6.36 4.89 -12.59
N GLY A 151 -5.79 3.83 -13.15
CA GLY A 151 -4.36 3.76 -13.49
C GLY A 151 -3.44 3.45 -12.32
N ALA A 152 -3.96 3.02 -11.17
CA ALA A 152 -3.16 2.47 -10.08
C ALA A 152 -2.43 1.19 -10.53
N ASP A 153 -1.28 0.89 -9.93
CA ASP A 153 -0.46 -0.25 -10.33
C ASP A 153 -0.92 -1.56 -9.68
N TYR A 154 -1.44 -1.48 -8.44
CA TYR A 154 -1.91 -2.64 -7.68
C TYR A 154 -3.18 -2.34 -6.89
N ILE A 155 -3.99 -3.38 -6.68
CA ILE A 155 -5.02 -3.41 -5.65
C ILE A 155 -4.51 -4.24 -4.47
N LYS A 156 -4.79 -3.77 -3.25
CA LYS A 156 -4.38 -4.41 -1.99
C LYS A 156 -5.62 -4.66 -1.13
N THR A 157 -5.71 -5.84 -0.53
CA THR A 157 -6.94 -6.27 0.16
C THR A 157 -7.14 -5.57 1.49
N SER A 158 -6.08 -5.42 2.30
CA SER A 158 -6.22 -5.15 3.73
C SER A 158 -5.17 -4.19 4.26
N THR A 159 -5.53 -3.43 5.30
CA THR A 159 -4.60 -2.61 6.08
C THR A 159 -3.84 -3.43 7.13
N GLY A 160 -4.39 -4.56 7.59
CA GLY A 160 -3.93 -5.28 8.78
C GLY A 160 -4.34 -4.63 10.10
N PHE A 161 -5.17 -3.58 10.08
CA PHE A 161 -5.65 -2.84 11.26
C PHE A 161 -7.18 -2.87 11.41
N SER A 162 -7.86 -3.73 10.66
CA SER A 162 -9.31 -3.92 10.70
C SER A 162 -9.69 -5.24 11.37
N THR A 163 -10.92 -5.67 11.16
CA THR A 163 -11.50 -6.84 11.85
C THR A 163 -11.03 -8.18 11.29
N ASP A 164 -10.55 -8.21 10.03
CA ASP A 164 -10.13 -9.43 9.34
C ASP A 164 -9.12 -9.10 8.23
N GLY A 165 -8.38 -10.11 7.74
CA GLY A 165 -7.42 -10.02 6.65
C GLY A 165 -7.98 -10.51 5.31
N ALA A 166 -7.07 -10.82 4.38
CA ALA A 166 -7.41 -11.35 3.06
C ALA A 166 -7.95 -12.78 3.14
N THR A 167 -8.96 -13.08 2.33
CA THR A 167 -9.45 -14.43 2.13
C THR A 167 -9.25 -14.89 0.69
N PRO A 168 -9.20 -16.22 0.41
CA PRO A 168 -9.14 -16.71 -0.98
C PRO A 168 -10.28 -16.19 -1.86
N GLN A 169 -11.45 -15.90 -1.27
CA GLN A 169 -12.60 -15.35 -1.95
C GLN A 169 -12.39 -13.88 -2.36
N ASP A 170 -11.53 -13.14 -1.66
CA ASP A 170 -11.20 -11.76 -1.99
C ASP A 170 -10.30 -11.65 -3.22
N ILE A 171 -9.50 -12.68 -3.49
CA ILE A 171 -8.56 -12.72 -4.61
C ILE A 171 -9.29 -13.03 -5.93
N ALA A 172 -10.39 -13.78 -5.90
CA ALA A 172 -11.13 -14.18 -7.09
C ALA A 172 -11.60 -12.99 -7.98
N PRO A 173 -12.20 -11.90 -7.44
CA PRO A 173 -12.54 -10.72 -8.24
C PRO A 173 -11.32 -10.04 -8.86
N VAL A 174 -10.20 -9.99 -8.14
CA VAL A 174 -8.96 -9.34 -8.59
C VAL A 174 -8.33 -10.08 -9.77
N SER A 175 -8.44 -11.42 -9.81
CA SER A 175 -7.86 -12.23 -10.90
C SER A 175 -8.52 -11.99 -12.27
N TYR A 176 -9.69 -11.38 -12.32
CA TYR A 176 -10.38 -10.96 -13.56
C TYR A 176 -10.01 -9.54 -14.01
N THR A 177 -9.20 -8.83 -13.25
CA THR A 177 -8.70 -7.49 -13.61
C THR A 177 -7.29 -7.61 -14.20
N HIS A 178 -6.81 -6.55 -14.87
CA HIS A 178 -5.42 -6.45 -15.34
C HIS A 178 -4.45 -6.05 -14.21
N LEU A 179 -4.96 -5.83 -13.00
CA LEU A 179 -4.17 -5.47 -11.82
C LEU A 179 -3.50 -6.71 -11.21
N ARG A 180 -2.34 -6.49 -10.62
CA ARG A 180 -1.71 -7.50 -9.78
C ARG A 180 -2.27 -7.41 -8.36
N ALA A 181 -2.62 -8.56 -7.77
CA ALA A 181 -2.94 -8.62 -6.34
C ALA A 181 -1.64 -8.48 -5.54
N HIS A 182 -1.67 -7.66 -4.49
CA HIS A 182 -0.57 -7.54 -3.55
C HIS A 182 -1.08 -7.82 -2.14
N GLU A 183 -0.44 -8.75 -1.46
CA GLU A 183 -0.73 -9.12 -0.08
C GLU A 183 0.45 -8.72 0.80
N THR A 184 0.18 -8.27 2.03
CA THR A 184 1.22 -7.99 3.03
C THR A 184 1.36 -9.15 4.00
N GLU A 185 2.58 -9.42 4.46
CA GLU A 185 2.89 -10.44 5.47
C GLU A 185 2.28 -10.19 6.86
N ALA A 186 1.60 -9.05 7.07
CA ALA A 186 0.97 -8.75 8.36
C ALA A 186 -0.21 -9.68 8.71
N ASP A 187 -0.64 -10.54 7.78
CA ASP A 187 -1.81 -11.41 7.90
C ASP A 187 -1.45 -12.92 8.02
N LEU A 188 -0.17 -13.25 8.31
CA LEU A 188 0.29 -14.63 8.56
C LEU A 188 0.60 -14.87 10.04
#